data_d95a0925d71aa3b27e98e7b17b2b9423
#
_entry.id   d95a0925d71aa3b27e98e7b17b2b9423
#
_cell.length_a   1.000
_cell.length_b   1.000
_cell.length_c   1.000
_cell.angle_alpha   90.00
_cell.angle_beta   90.00
_cell.angle_gamma   90.00
#
_symmetry.space_group_name_H-M   'P 1'
#
loop_
_entity.id
_entity.type
_entity.pdbx_description
1 polymer ?
#
loop_
_entity_poly.entity_id
_entity_poly.type
_entity_poly.pdbx_seq_one_letter_code
_entity_poly.pdbx_strand_id
1 'polypeptide(L)'
;MYYIYYIEMKKRLLFLLTVFIGWLPVLAIQKPVFMLYHHALANGCSLTDYLKVITHGLLLDCTVSGYLTVIPLLSVLISTWLPGRFYQKFLKSYFLIMGIVVAAIFAVDVPLYGYWGFRLDATLFFYLQSPA
;
A
#
# COMPACT_ATOMS: atom_id res chain seq x y z
N MET A 1 8.63 -36.86 6.05
CA MET A 1 8.92 -35.98 4.89
C MET A 1 7.74 -35.05 4.56
N TYR A 2 6.52 -35.54 4.35
CA TYR A 2 5.32 -34.73 4.08
C TYR A 2 4.98 -33.70 5.17
N TYR A 3 5.17 -34.02 6.45
CA TYR A 3 4.86 -33.15 7.59
C TYR A 3 5.76 -31.89 7.64
N ILE A 4 7.05 -32.03 7.36
CA ILE A 4 8.01 -30.93 7.31
C ILE A 4 7.67 -29.99 6.14
N TYR A 5 7.35 -30.53 4.98
CA TYR A 5 6.93 -29.77 3.80
C TYR A 5 5.65 -28.97 4.06
N TYR A 6 4.68 -29.58 4.74
CA TYR A 6 3.42 -28.92 5.13
C TYR A 6 3.65 -27.74 6.07
N ILE A 7 4.54 -27.88 7.07
CA ILE A 7 4.88 -26.79 8.01
C ILE A 7 5.57 -25.63 7.28
N GLU A 8 6.47 -25.92 6.38
CA GLU A 8 7.16 -24.91 5.56
C GLU A 8 6.19 -24.13 4.66
N MET A 9 5.28 -24.81 3.99
CA MET A 9 4.24 -24.19 3.18
C MET A 9 3.31 -23.30 4.01
N LYS A 10 2.88 -23.77 5.17
CA LYS A 10 2.03 -23.00 6.09
C LYS A 10 2.69 -21.71 6.54
N LYS A 11 3.99 -21.75 6.86
CA LYS A 11 4.77 -20.55 7.26
C LYS A 11 4.86 -19.54 6.12
N ARG A 12 5.07 -20.00 4.89
CA ARG A 12 5.14 -19.14 3.70
C ARG A 12 3.80 -18.47 3.40
N LEU A 13 2.70 -19.21 3.52
CA LEU A 13 1.36 -18.69 3.34
C LEU A 13 0.99 -17.66 4.42
N LEU A 14 1.30 -17.96 5.68
CA LEU A 14 1.13 -17.03 6.80
C LEU A 14 1.95 -15.74 6.59
N PHE A 15 3.17 -15.84 6.10
CA PHE A 15 4.00 -14.68 5.78
C PHE A 15 3.32 -13.78 4.73
N LEU A 16 2.84 -14.36 3.63
CA LEU A 16 2.15 -13.59 2.58
C LEU A 16 0.87 -12.93 3.09
N LEU A 17 0.10 -13.65 3.90
CA LEU A 17 -1.10 -13.11 4.55
C LEU A 17 -0.75 -11.95 5.49
N THR A 18 0.32 -12.08 6.26
CA THR A 18 0.81 -11.00 7.15
C THR A 18 1.25 -9.78 6.36
N VAL A 19 1.91 -9.95 5.23
CA VAL A 19 2.31 -8.85 4.34
C VAL A 19 1.08 -8.15 3.78
N PHE A 20 0.10 -8.89 3.27
CA PHE A 20 -1.15 -8.35 2.73
C PHE A 20 -1.92 -7.55 3.79
N ILE A 21 -2.13 -8.15 4.96
CA ILE A 21 -2.85 -7.49 6.07
C ILE A 21 -2.03 -6.31 6.62
N GLY A 22 -0.71 -6.39 6.63
CA GLY A 22 0.17 -5.33 7.11
C GLY A 22 0.10 -4.04 6.26
N TRP A 23 -0.14 -4.15 4.96
CA TRP A 23 -0.32 -2.99 4.09
C TRP A 23 -1.67 -2.30 4.27
N LEU A 24 -2.72 -3.04 4.64
CA LEU A 24 -4.07 -2.48 4.78
C LEU A 24 -4.16 -1.29 5.75
N PRO A 25 -3.65 -1.37 7.00
CA PRO A 25 -3.69 -0.23 7.91
C PRO A 25 -2.82 0.94 7.45
N VAL A 26 -1.70 0.68 6.78
CA VAL A 26 -0.83 1.72 6.23
C VAL A 26 -1.57 2.53 5.16
N LEU A 27 -2.33 1.87 4.29
CA LEU A 27 -3.14 2.53 3.25
C LEU A 27 -4.40 3.17 3.86
N ALA A 28 -5.05 2.50 4.80
CA ALA A 28 -6.29 2.99 5.41
C ALA A 28 -6.08 4.28 6.22
N ILE A 29 -4.95 4.41 6.94
CA ILE A 29 -4.67 5.59 7.78
C ILE A 29 -4.42 6.86 6.96
N GLN A 30 -4.06 6.73 5.69
CA GLN A 30 -3.86 7.86 4.79
C GLN A 30 -5.15 8.66 4.58
N LYS A 31 -6.31 8.02 4.60
CA LYS A 31 -7.62 8.65 4.39
C LYS A 31 -8.00 9.62 5.51
N PRO A 32 -8.00 9.21 6.80
CA PRO A 32 -8.29 10.16 7.88
C PRO A 32 -7.22 11.26 7.99
N VAL A 33 -5.95 10.97 7.70
CA VAL A 33 -4.89 11.99 7.68
C VAL A 33 -5.16 13.02 6.57
N PHE A 34 -5.55 12.58 5.38
CA PHE A 34 -5.96 13.46 4.30
C PHE A 34 -7.15 14.35 4.69
N MET A 35 -8.19 13.78 5.32
CA MET A 35 -9.35 14.54 5.78
C MET A 35 -8.99 15.55 6.87
N LEU A 36 -8.09 15.21 7.79
CA LEU A 36 -7.60 16.11 8.83
C LEU A 36 -6.78 17.26 8.26
N TYR A 37 -5.96 17.01 7.25
CA TYR A 37 -5.18 18.06 6.58
C TYR A 37 -6.11 19.04 5.85
N HIS A 38 -7.13 18.55 5.18
CA HIS A 38 -8.15 19.34 4.50
C HIS A 38 -9.39 19.59 5.39
N HIS A 39 -9.19 19.91 6.67
CA HIS A 39 -10.27 20.09 7.64
C HIS A 39 -11.31 21.15 7.20
N ALA A 40 -10.91 22.16 6.41
CA ALA A 40 -11.83 23.14 5.86
C ALA A 40 -12.89 22.52 4.92
N LEU A 41 -12.53 21.46 4.18
CA LEU A 41 -13.44 20.69 3.34
C LEU A 41 -14.24 19.66 4.16
N ALA A 42 -13.69 19.24 5.29
CA ALA A 42 -14.31 18.27 6.22
C ALA A 42 -15.16 18.96 7.31
N ASN A 43 -15.32 20.29 7.28
CA ASN A 43 -16.15 21.03 8.23
C ASN A 43 -17.60 20.54 8.15
N GLY A 44 -18.09 19.99 9.27
CA GLY A 44 -19.42 19.37 9.36
C GLY A 44 -19.46 17.86 9.16
N CYS A 45 -18.34 17.20 8.83
CA CYS A 45 -18.25 15.75 8.78
C CYS A 45 -18.33 15.14 10.17
N SER A 46 -19.25 14.20 10.34
CA SER A 46 -19.37 13.39 11.56
C SER A 46 -18.33 12.27 11.60
N LEU A 47 -18.09 11.72 12.80
CA LEU A 47 -17.23 10.53 12.97
C LEU A 47 -17.70 9.36 12.07
N THR A 48 -19.00 9.24 11.85
CA THR A 48 -19.60 8.27 10.93
C THR A 48 -19.17 8.47 9.48
N ASP A 49 -18.89 9.69 9.05
CA ASP A 49 -18.45 9.97 7.68
C ASP A 49 -17.00 9.57 7.48
N TYR A 50 -16.13 9.75 8.49
CA TYR A 50 -14.77 9.21 8.49
C TYR A 50 -14.76 7.68 8.36
N LEU A 51 -15.61 6.99 9.11
CA LEU A 51 -15.76 5.54 9.03
C LEU A 51 -16.25 5.09 7.64
N LYS A 52 -17.21 5.81 7.05
CA LYS A 52 -17.68 5.53 5.69
C LYS A 52 -16.57 5.67 4.66
N VAL A 53 -15.75 6.73 4.74
CA VAL A 53 -14.62 6.92 3.83
C VAL A 53 -13.62 5.78 3.94
N ILE A 54 -13.31 5.33 5.15
CA ILE A 54 -12.40 4.19 5.36
C ILE A 54 -13.01 2.91 4.77
N THR A 55 -14.27 2.61 5.07
CA THR A 55 -14.93 1.36 4.65
C THR A 55 -15.12 1.30 3.13
N HIS A 56 -15.55 2.40 2.50
CA HIS A 56 -15.69 2.44 1.04
C HIS A 56 -14.34 2.39 0.32
N GLY A 57 -13.29 2.97 0.92
CA GLY A 57 -11.95 2.91 0.37
C GLY A 57 -11.22 1.59 0.62
N LEU A 58 -11.75 0.72 1.49
CA LEU A 58 -11.11 -0.55 1.85
C LEU A 58 -10.93 -1.48 0.65
N LEU A 59 -11.87 -1.48 -0.28
CA LEU A 59 -11.77 -2.28 -1.51
C LEU A 59 -10.55 -1.87 -2.35
N LEU A 60 -10.32 -0.57 -2.48
CA LEU A 60 -9.15 -0.03 -3.17
C LEU A 60 -7.86 -0.37 -2.41
N ASP A 61 -7.87 -0.25 -1.09
CA ASP A 61 -6.71 -0.62 -0.26
C ASP A 61 -6.37 -2.11 -0.39
N CYS A 62 -7.38 -2.99 -0.43
CA CYS A 62 -7.19 -4.42 -0.69
C CYS A 62 -6.55 -4.67 -2.06
N THR A 63 -6.98 -3.94 -3.09
CA THR A 63 -6.42 -4.07 -4.44
C THR A 63 -4.95 -3.63 -4.46
N VAL A 64 -4.63 -2.48 -3.90
CA VAL A 64 -3.24 -1.96 -3.81
C VAL A 64 -2.37 -2.89 -2.96
N SER A 65 -2.87 -3.34 -1.80
CA SER A 65 -2.17 -4.31 -0.95
C SER A 65 -1.91 -5.62 -1.69
N GLY A 66 -2.86 -6.08 -2.52
CA GLY A 66 -2.68 -7.23 -3.40
C GLY A 66 -1.51 -7.05 -4.36
N TYR A 67 -1.44 -5.92 -5.07
CA TYR A 67 -0.32 -5.60 -5.96
C TYR A 67 1.01 -5.54 -5.22
N LEU A 68 1.06 -4.91 -4.05
CA LEU A 68 2.26 -4.85 -3.21
C LEU A 68 2.70 -6.23 -2.69
N THR A 69 1.79 -7.20 -2.62
CA THR A 69 2.08 -8.56 -2.17
C THR A 69 2.57 -9.46 -3.31
N VAL A 70 2.38 -9.08 -4.58
CA VAL A 70 2.80 -9.89 -5.75
C VAL A 70 4.31 -10.14 -5.75
N ILE A 71 5.14 -9.12 -5.49
CA ILE A 71 6.60 -9.27 -5.48
C ILE A 71 7.08 -10.18 -4.33
N PRO A 72 6.62 -10.00 -3.07
CA PRO A 72 6.84 -10.99 -2.02
C PRO A 72 6.38 -12.40 -2.39
N LEU A 73 5.24 -12.56 -3.06
CA LEU A 73 4.75 -13.86 -3.53
C LEU A 73 5.72 -14.51 -4.51
N LEU A 74 6.15 -13.78 -5.54
CA LEU A 74 7.15 -14.27 -6.50
C LEU A 74 8.47 -14.60 -5.80
N SER A 75 8.89 -13.78 -4.83
CA SER A 75 10.09 -14.02 -4.03
C SER A 75 9.99 -15.32 -3.22
N VAL A 76 8.81 -15.63 -2.66
CA VAL A 76 8.56 -16.89 -1.95
C VAL A 76 8.69 -18.09 -2.89
N LEU A 77 8.19 -17.99 -4.12
CA LEU A 77 8.31 -19.05 -5.12
C LEU A 77 9.78 -19.31 -5.49
N ILE A 78 10.55 -18.25 -5.69
CA ILE A 78 11.97 -18.35 -6.06
C ILE A 78 12.85 -18.73 -4.86
N SER A 79 12.41 -18.48 -3.62
CA SER A 79 13.18 -18.74 -2.40
C SER A 79 13.58 -20.19 -2.20
N THR A 80 12.93 -21.13 -2.92
CA THR A 80 13.30 -22.54 -2.92
C THR A 80 14.68 -22.78 -3.54
N TRP A 81 15.13 -21.87 -4.41
CA TRP A 81 16.37 -21.98 -5.18
C TRP A 81 17.45 -20.97 -4.73
N LEU A 82 17.09 -19.98 -3.94
CA LEU A 82 17.99 -18.92 -3.47
C LEU A 82 18.44 -19.13 -2.01
N PRO A 83 19.69 -18.77 -1.66
CA PRO A 83 20.16 -18.84 -0.27
C PRO A 83 19.34 -17.86 0.61
N GLY A 84 18.94 -18.32 1.81
CA GLY A 84 18.04 -17.58 2.70
C GLY A 84 18.51 -16.17 3.12
N ARG A 85 19.84 -15.93 3.17
CA ARG A 85 20.41 -14.61 3.47
C ARG A 85 20.13 -13.58 2.36
N PHE A 86 20.20 -14.01 1.11
CA PHE A 86 19.90 -13.15 -0.04
C PHE A 86 18.42 -12.79 -0.08
N TYR A 87 17.55 -13.77 0.12
CA TYR A 87 16.11 -13.60 0.20
C TYR A 87 15.69 -12.58 1.26
N GLN A 88 16.24 -12.66 2.47
CA GLN A 88 15.92 -11.72 3.55
C GLN A 88 16.36 -10.29 3.24
N LYS A 89 17.56 -10.10 2.65
CA LYS A 89 18.04 -8.78 2.23
C LYS A 89 17.17 -8.18 1.14
N PHE A 90 16.80 -8.99 0.16
CA PHE A 90 15.91 -8.57 -0.93
C PHE A 90 14.57 -8.09 -0.42
N LEU A 91 13.90 -8.88 0.44
CA LEU A 91 12.62 -8.48 1.03
C LEU A 91 12.71 -7.21 1.88
N LYS A 92 13.74 -7.08 2.70
CA LYS A 92 13.96 -5.84 3.48
C LYS A 92 14.10 -4.62 2.58
N SER A 93 14.90 -4.70 1.53
CA SER A 93 15.07 -3.61 0.56
C SER A 93 13.76 -3.31 -0.16
N TYR A 94 13.01 -4.33 -0.55
CA TYR A 94 11.71 -4.18 -1.18
C TYR A 94 10.73 -3.42 -0.29
N PHE A 95 10.55 -3.85 0.96
CA PHE A 95 9.62 -3.17 1.89
C PHE A 95 10.03 -1.75 2.20
N LEU A 96 11.33 -1.49 2.33
CA LEU A 96 11.84 -0.14 2.55
C LEU A 96 11.56 0.77 1.34
N ILE A 97 11.87 0.31 0.14
CA ILE A 97 11.64 1.07 -1.09
C ILE A 97 10.13 1.33 -1.29
N MET A 98 9.31 0.28 -1.19
CA MET A 98 7.87 0.43 -1.37
C MET A 98 7.22 1.30 -0.28
N GLY A 99 7.69 1.20 0.97
CA GLY A 99 7.27 2.09 2.04
C GLY A 99 7.57 3.56 1.74
N ILE A 100 8.78 3.86 1.25
CA ILE A 100 9.17 5.22 0.83
C ILE A 100 8.30 5.68 -0.34
N VAL A 101 8.09 4.84 -1.36
CA VAL A 101 7.27 5.18 -2.53
C VAL A 101 5.83 5.50 -2.13
N VAL A 102 5.21 4.64 -1.31
CA VAL A 102 3.84 4.84 -0.82
C VAL A 102 3.74 6.14 0.00
N ALA A 103 4.71 6.38 0.89
CA ALA A 103 4.76 7.60 1.70
C ALA A 103 4.98 8.85 0.83
N ALA A 104 5.83 8.79 -0.18
CA ALA A 104 6.11 9.90 -1.09
C ALA A 104 4.87 10.24 -1.94
N ILE A 105 4.19 9.23 -2.50
CA ILE A 105 2.94 9.43 -3.25
C ILE A 105 1.91 10.12 -2.37
N PHE A 106 1.74 9.67 -1.13
CA PHE A 106 0.80 10.28 -0.20
C PHE A 106 1.21 11.70 0.18
N ALA A 107 2.49 11.95 0.45
CA ALA A 107 3.00 13.27 0.80
C ALA A 107 2.82 14.30 -0.33
N VAL A 108 2.81 13.85 -1.58
CA VAL A 108 2.55 14.70 -2.75
C VAL A 108 1.05 14.86 -3.00
N ASP A 109 0.25 13.79 -2.85
CA ASP A 109 -1.20 13.79 -3.09
C ASP A 109 -1.93 14.79 -2.17
N VAL A 110 -1.51 14.87 -0.91
CA VAL A 110 -2.15 15.73 0.09
C VAL A 110 -2.10 17.22 -0.27
N PRO A 111 -0.94 17.87 -0.52
CA PRO A 111 -0.91 19.29 -0.89
C PRO A 111 -1.43 19.52 -2.31
N LEU A 112 -1.22 18.58 -3.24
CA LEU A 112 -1.62 18.72 -4.63
C LEU A 112 -3.14 18.87 -4.77
N TYR A 113 -3.90 18.15 -3.95
CA TYR A 113 -5.35 18.26 -3.91
C TYR A 113 -5.81 19.69 -3.54
N GLY A 114 -5.06 20.37 -2.66
CA GLY A 114 -5.36 21.76 -2.28
C GLY A 114 -5.21 22.75 -3.44
N TYR A 115 -4.29 22.47 -4.38
CA TYR A 115 -4.04 23.34 -5.54
C TYR A 115 -4.93 23.02 -6.74
N TRP A 116 -5.16 21.74 -7.03
CA TRP A 116 -5.81 21.30 -8.27
C TRP A 116 -7.24 20.79 -8.06
N GLY A 117 -7.66 20.54 -6.82
CA GLY A 117 -8.99 20.04 -6.49
C GLY A 117 -9.26 18.59 -6.90
N PHE A 118 -8.23 17.87 -7.38
CA PHE A 118 -8.31 16.44 -7.69
C PHE A 118 -7.08 15.69 -7.18
N ARG A 119 -7.23 14.41 -6.94
CA ARG A 119 -6.17 13.53 -6.41
C ARG A 119 -5.17 13.19 -7.51
N LEU A 120 -3.98 12.74 -7.09
CA LEU A 120 -2.95 12.27 -7.98
C LEU A 120 -3.49 11.13 -8.85
N ASP A 121 -3.65 11.37 -10.14
CA ASP A 121 -4.19 10.46 -11.13
C ASP A 121 -3.34 10.51 -12.40
N ALA A 122 -3.63 9.62 -13.35
CA ALA A 122 -2.98 9.57 -14.66
C ALA A 122 -3.00 10.90 -15.42
N THR A 123 -3.94 11.77 -15.10
CA THR A 123 -4.06 13.15 -15.62
C THR A 123 -2.77 13.97 -15.42
N LEU A 124 -2.01 13.73 -14.34
CA LEU A 124 -0.72 14.36 -14.09
C LEU A 124 0.27 14.13 -15.24
N PHE A 125 0.29 12.91 -15.79
CA PHE A 125 1.20 12.58 -16.91
C PHE A 125 0.85 13.32 -18.18
N PHE A 126 -0.43 13.62 -18.44
CA PHE A 126 -0.86 14.44 -19.56
C PHE A 126 -0.38 15.89 -19.42
N TYR A 127 -0.44 16.46 -18.22
CA TYR A 127 0.07 17.81 -17.95
C TYR A 127 1.58 17.90 -18.05
N LEU A 128 2.31 16.85 -17.68
CA LEU A 128 3.77 16.80 -17.81
C LEU A 128 4.22 16.66 -19.28
N GLN A 129 3.40 16.04 -20.14
CA GLN A 129 3.69 15.87 -21.57
C GLN A 129 3.36 17.10 -22.40
N SER A 130 2.45 17.94 -21.93
CA SER A 130 2.03 19.17 -22.62
C SER A 130 2.01 20.34 -21.63
N PRO A 131 3.21 20.84 -21.22
CA PRO A 131 3.26 22.12 -20.53
C PRO A 131 2.85 23.21 -21.50
N ALA A 132 1.71 23.85 -21.25
CA ALA A 132 1.21 24.98 -22.03
C ALA A 132 2.18 26.16 -22.02
#